data_d7fa7f7710bb6bd25bba73dd89a2c909
#
_entry.id   d7fa7f7710bb6bd25bba73dd89a2c909
#
_cell.length_a   1.000
_cell.length_b   1.000
_cell.length_c   1.000
_cell.angle_alpha   90.00
_cell.angle_beta   90.00
_cell.angle_gamma   90.00
#
_symmetry.space_group_name_H-M   'P 1'
#
loop_
_entity.id
_entity.type
_entity.pdbx_description
1 polymer ?
#
loop_
_entity_poly.entity_id
_entity_poly.type
_entity_poly.pdbx_seq_one_letter_code
_entity_poly.pdbx_strand_id
1 'polypeptide(L)'
;MSTLCDRIYQLAEPYWATRKNDLHVPSSYDFARRLLGFYPSADKDIVLPAVLLHDVGWKMVPAEKQRDAFGPEVKDHETRRFHETEGVRIAREILTSLAFDKGKTIEILSIIDGHDTRKEPLSLNDRLVKDADKLWRFTPYCVRIAHRHFGFELKEYITWLEERIEEWFFTPEAKAMAREALNQAKEQLLNPH
;
A
#
# COMPACT_ATOMS: atom_id res chain seq x y z
N MET A 1 15.68 -21.42 -8.62
CA MET A 1 15.31 -21.36 -7.17
C MET A 1 14.43 -20.13 -6.97
N SER A 2 13.31 -20.28 -6.24
CA SER A 2 12.45 -19.13 -5.88
C SER A 2 13.23 -18.15 -5.00
N THR A 3 13.09 -16.86 -5.27
CA THR A 3 13.71 -15.82 -4.43
C THR A 3 13.02 -15.78 -3.05
N LEU A 4 13.65 -15.14 -2.07
CA LEU A 4 13.04 -14.96 -0.74
C LEU A 4 11.74 -14.13 -0.82
N CYS A 5 11.71 -13.12 -1.70
CA CYS A 5 10.49 -12.35 -1.98
C CYS A 5 9.38 -13.22 -2.58
N ASP A 6 9.69 -14.16 -3.49
CA ASP A 6 8.68 -15.08 -4.05
C ASP A 6 8.06 -15.96 -2.97
N ARG A 7 8.87 -16.40 -1.98
CA ARG A 7 8.38 -17.18 -0.85
C ARG A 7 7.49 -16.35 0.09
N ILE A 8 7.87 -15.10 0.35
CA ILE A 8 7.04 -14.17 1.13
C ILE A 8 5.72 -13.93 0.39
N TYR A 9 5.76 -13.68 -0.92
CA TYR A 9 4.57 -13.51 -1.76
C TYR A 9 3.61 -14.68 -1.59
N GLN A 10 4.09 -15.92 -1.79
CA GLN A 10 3.28 -17.14 -1.68
C GLN A 10 2.62 -17.31 -0.29
N LEU A 11 3.32 -16.92 0.78
CA LEU A 11 2.79 -17.01 2.14
C LEU A 11 1.84 -15.87 2.49
N ALA A 12 1.99 -14.70 1.87
CA ALA A 12 1.15 -13.53 2.09
C ALA A 12 -0.15 -13.57 1.25
N GLU A 13 -0.10 -14.13 0.03
CA GLU A 13 -1.21 -14.15 -0.93
C GLU A 13 -2.56 -14.61 -0.35
N PRO A 14 -2.64 -15.67 0.50
CA PRO A 14 -3.90 -16.09 1.11
C PRO A 14 -4.58 -15.02 1.97
N TYR A 15 -3.81 -14.04 2.48
CA TYR A 15 -4.33 -12.94 3.29
C TYR A 15 -4.86 -11.78 2.45
N TRP A 16 -4.61 -11.75 1.13
CA TRP A 16 -5.06 -10.67 0.25
C TRP A 16 -6.48 -10.87 -0.30
N ALA A 17 -7.13 -12.00 -0.03
CA ALA A 17 -8.51 -12.28 -0.45
C ALA A 17 -9.54 -11.41 0.31
N THR A 18 -9.29 -10.09 0.36
CA THR A 18 -10.13 -9.07 0.98
C THR A 18 -9.81 -7.69 0.39
N ARG A 19 -10.77 -6.78 0.33
CA ARG A 19 -10.61 -5.36 -0.06
C ARG A 19 -9.90 -5.10 -1.40
N LYS A 20 -9.84 -6.06 -2.30
CA LYS A 20 -9.03 -6.00 -3.52
C LYS A 20 -7.52 -5.96 -3.27
N ASN A 21 -7.05 -6.48 -2.12
CA ASN A 21 -5.63 -6.56 -1.83
C ASN A 21 -4.90 -7.52 -2.77
N ASP A 22 -5.61 -8.47 -3.40
CA ASP A 22 -5.14 -9.29 -4.52
C ASP A 22 -4.68 -8.49 -5.75
N LEU A 23 -5.14 -7.25 -5.89
CA LEU A 23 -4.71 -6.31 -6.94
C LEU A 23 -3.85 -5.17 -6.35
N HIS A 24 -4.23 -4.67 -5.17
CA HIS A 24 -3.54 -3.59 -4.48
C HIS A 24 -2.08 -3.93 -4.17
N VAL A 25 -1.85 -5.05 -3.47
CA VAL A 25 -0.49 -5.39 -3.00
C VAL A 25 0.47 -5.66 -4.16
N PRO A 26 0.14 -6.43 -5.21
CA PRO A 26 1.00 -6.56 -6.38
C PRO A 26 1.28 -5.24 -7.11
N SER A 27 0.28 -4.36 -7.23
CA SER A 27 0.48 -3.04 -7.83
C SER A 27 1.41 -2.17 -6.99
N SER A 28 1.24 -2.15 -5.67
CA SER A 28 2.13 -1.43 -4.75
C SER A 28 3.55 -2.00 -4.79
N TYR A 29 3.70 -3.31 -4.94
CA TYR A 29 5.00 -3.96 -5.10
C TYR A 29 5.73 -3.51 -6.37
N ASP A 30 5.02 -3.38 -7.49
CA ASP A 30 5.61 -2.87 -8.73
C ASP A 30 6.03 -1.39 -8.61
N PHE A 31 5.23 -0.56 -7.93
CA PHE A 31 5.62 0.81 -7.61
C PHE A 31 6.85 0.87 -6.70
N ALA A 32 6.92 0.04 -5.67
CA ALA A 32 8.09 -0.05 -4.79
C ALA A 32 9.37 -0.42 -5.56
N ARG A 33 9.28 -1.38 -6.48
CA ARG A 33 10.42 -1.75 -7.35
C ARG A 33 10.88 -0.58 -8.23
N ARG A 34 9.95 0.20 -8.78
CA ARG A 34 10.29 1.40 -9.56
C ARG A 34 10.94 2.46 -8.69
N LEU A 35 10.39 2.74 -7.51
CA LEU A 35 10.96 3.70 -6.55
C LEU A 35 12.36 3.31 -6.10
N LEU A 36 12.61 2.04 -5.79
CA LEU A 36 13.94 1.53 -5.43
C LEU A 36 15.01 1.81 -6.51
N GLY A 37 14.62 1.91 -7.77
CA GLY A 37 15.54 2.30 -8.85
C GLY A 37 16.09 3.74 -8.71
N PHE A 38 15.40 4.63 -8.03
CA PHE A 38 15.83 6.01 -7.77
C PHE A 38 16.57 6.15 -6.42
N TYR A 39 16.40 5.20 -5.51
CA TYR A 39 16.91 5.27 -4.13
C TYR A 39 17.85 4.10 -3.81
N PRO A 40 19.09 4.09 -4.34
CA PRO A 40 20.02 2.97 -4.16
C PRO A 40 20.48 2.76 -2.69
N SER A 41 20.27 3.76 -1.82
CA SER A 41 20.53 3.65 -0.38
C SER A 41 19.41 2.99 0.40
N ALA A 42 18.24 2.78 -0.20
CA ALA A 42 17.16 2.02 0.42
C ALA A 42 17.43 0.51 0.34
N ASP A 43 17.07 -0.23 1.38
CA ASP A 43 17.25 -1.68 1.42
C ASP A 43 16.04 -2.38 0.78
N LYS A 44 16.24 -2.92 -0.43
CA LYS A 44 15.21 -3.68 -1.14
C LYS A 44 14.67 -4.88 -0.35
N ASP A 45 15.53 -5.49 0.49
CA ASP A 45 15.15 -6.65 1.30
C ASP A 45 14.34 -6.24 2.56
N ILE A 46 14.12 -4.94 2.77
CA ILE A 46 13.18 -4.38 3.75
C ILE A 46 11.94 -3.87 3.02
N VAL A 47 12.12 -3.01 2.00
CA VAL A 47 11.01 -2.34 1.30
C VAL A 47 10.06 -3.35 0.65
N LEU A 48 10.60 -4.29 -0.13
CA LEU A 48 9.75 -5.23 -0.87
C LEU A 48 8.97 -6.20 0.04
N PRO A 49 9.59 -6.84 1.07
CA PRO A 49 8.84 -7.61 2.05
C PRO A 49 7.81 -6.79 2.83
N ALA A 50 8.14 -5.55 3.22
CA ALA A 50 7.20 -4.68 3.94
C ALA A 50 5.96 -4.39 3.08
N VAL A 51 6.13 -4.09 1.79
CA VAL A 51 4.99 -3.88 0.87
C VAL A 51 4.16 -5.15 0.69
N LEU A 52 4.78 -6.33 0.58
CA LEU A 52 4.03 -7.59 0.47
C LEU A 52 3.20 -7.91 1.72
N LEU A 53 3.63 -7.41 2.88
CA LEU A 53 3.07 -7.80 4.18
C LEU A 53 2.23 -6.69 4.86
N HIS A 54 2.25 -5.43 4.35
CA HIS A 54 1.63 -4.31 5.08
C HIS A 54 0.14 -4.50 5.36
N ASP A 55 -0.58 -5.08 4.42
CA ASP A 55 -2.04 -5.19 4.44
C ASP A 55 -2.58 -6.60 4.78
N VAL A 56 -1.70 -7.55 5.16
CA VAL A 56 -2.14 -8.93 5.50
C VAL A 56 -3.12 -8.98 6.67
N GLY A 57 -3.06 -8.00 7.57
CA GLY A 57 -3.93 -7.91 8.75
C GLY A 57 -5.39 -7.63 8.44
N TRP A 58 -5.72 -7.05 7.27
CA TRP A 58 -7.12 -6.83 6.86
C TRP A 58 -7.92 -8.13 6.75
N LYS A 59 -7.26 -9.26 6.53
CA LYS A 59 -7.91 -10.57 6.55
C LYS A 59 -8.59 -10.90 7.88
N MET A 60 -8.10 -10.32 8.97
CA MET A 60 -8.62 -10.53 10.32
C MET A 60 -9.74 -9.56 10.69
N VAL A 61 -9.98 -8.53 9.86
CA VAL A 61 -11.04 -7.54 10.07
C VAL A 61 -12.35 -8.04 9.45
N PRO A 62 -13.44 -8.12 10.22
CA PRO A 62 -14.77 -8.44 9.69
C PRO A 62 -15.17 -7.50 8.55
N ALA A 63 -15.75 -8.05 7.47
CA ALA A 63 -16.03 -7.30 6.24
C ALA A 63 -16.92 -6.08 6.48
N GLU A 64 -17.87 -6.17 7.39
CA GLU A 64 -18.80 -5.10 7.76
C GLU A 64 -18.12 -3.91 8.45
N LYS A 65 -16.95 -4.12 9.09
CA LYS A 65 -16.16 -3.06 9.73
C LYS A 65 -15.16 -2.39 8.80
N GLN A 66 -14.81 -3.04 7.70
CA GLN A 66 -13.74 -2.55 6.82
C GLN A 66 -14.07 -1.19 6.21
N ARG A 67 -15.35 -0.95 5.83
CA ARG A 67 -15.78 0.24 5.09
C ARG A 67 -15.46 1.54 5.81
N ASP A 68 -15.67 1.58 7.12
CA ASP A 68 -15.53 2.80 7.93
C ASP A 68 -14.07 3.03 8.40
N ALA A 69 -13.20 2.04 8.18
CA ALA A 69 -11.80 2.09 8.61
C ALA A 69 -10.82 2.60 7.54
N PHE A 70 -11.29 2.89 6.31
CA PHE A 70 -10.43 3.41 5.24
C PHE A 70 -11.19 4.36 4.29
N GLY A 71 -10.47 5.03 3.41
CA GLY A 71 -11.03 5.91 2.40
C GLY A 71 -10.83 7.39 2.70
N PRO A 72 -11.60 8.27 2.02
CA PRO A 72 -11.48 9.72 2.17
C PRO A 72 -11.75 10.22 3.57
N GLU A 73 -12.67 9.57 4.28
CA GLU A 73 -13.02 9.87 5.68
C GLU A 73 -12.98 8.57 6.49
N VAL A 74 -12.01 8.46 7.40
CA VAL A 74 -11.90 7.33 8.32
C VAL A 74 -12.77 7.59 9.54
N LYS A 75 -13.74 6.71 9.79
CA LYS A 75 -14.69 6.79 10.92
C LYS A 75 -14.33 5.80 12.03
N ASP A 76 -13.77 4.66 11.70
CA ASP A 76 -13.37 3.61 12.65
C ASP A 76 -11.83 3.51 12.74
N HIS A 77 -11.26 4.36 13.60
CA HIS A 77 -9.81 4.38 13.84
C HIS A 77 -9.31 3.15 14.60
N GLU A 78 -10.14 2.50 15.41
CA GLU A 78 -9.78 1.29 16.14
C GLU A 78 -9.61 0.12 15.17
N THR A 79 -10.55 -0.07 14.27
CA THR A 79 -10.45 -1.10 13.23
C THR A 79 -9.27 -0.83 12.29
N ARG A 80 -9.02 0.45 11.96
CA ARG A 80 -7.82 0.82 11.19
C ARG A 80 -6.53 0.44 11.92
N ARG A 81 -6.44 0.68 13.22
CA ARG A 81 -5.27 0.30 14.03
C ARG A 81 -5.17 -1.22 14.21
N PHE A 82 -6.31 -1.89 14.36
CA PHE A 82 -6.37 -3.34 14.53
C PHE A 82 -5.74 -4.08 13.34
N HIS A 83 -6.00 -3.66 12.09
CA HIS A 83 -5.37 -4.33 10.93
C HIS A 83 -3.85 -4.20 10.92
N GLU A 84 -3.29 -3.07 11.36
CA GLU A 84 -1.84 -2.92 11.48
C GLU A 84 -1.26 -3.88 12.52
N THR A 85 -1.90 -3.99 13.68
CA THR A 85 -1.48 -4.89 14.77
C THR A 85 -1.53 -6.36 14.33
N GLU A 86 -2.62 -6.78 13.69
CA GLU A 86 -2.73 -8.13 13.12
C GLU A 86 -1.75 -8.34 11.97
N GLY A 87 -1.51 -7.30 11.17
CA GLY A 87 -0.48 -7.32 10.12
C GLY A 87 0.90 -7.61 10.69
N VAL A 88 1.28 -6.96 11.78
CA VAL A 88 2.56 -7.22 12.50
C VAL A 88 2.63 -8.66 12.99
N ARG A 89 1.55 -9.19 13.57
CA ARG A 89 1.51 -10.57 14.06
C ARG A 89 1.72 -11.58 12.94
N ILE A 90 0.95 -11.46 11.85
CA ILE A 90 1.02 -12.35 10.69
C ILE A 90 2.38 -12.23 10.00
N ALA A 91 2.86 -11.00 9.76
CA ALA A 91 4.15 -10.76 9.13
C ALA A 91 5.31 -11.38 9.95
N ARG A 92 5.27 -11.30 11.28
CA ARG A 92 6.25 -11.94 12.16
C ARG A 92 6.26 -13.45 11.99
N GLU A 93 5.10 -14.09 11.93
CA GLU A 93 4.98 -15.53 11.74
C GLU A 93 5.57 -15.95 10.38
N ILE A 94 5.23 -15.23 9.30
CA ILE A 94 5.76 -15.50 7.95
C ILE A 94 7.29 -15.33 7.93
N LEU A 95 7.82 -14.21 8.40
CA LEU A 95 9.26 -13.94 8.38
C LEU A 95 10.04 -14.92 9.25
N THR A 96 9.48 -15.30 10.40
CA THR A 96 10.10 -16.32 11.28
C THR A 96 10.14 -17.69 10.62
N SER A 97 9.07 -18.11 9.94
CA SER A 97 9.01 -19.40 9.23
C SER A 97 10.04 -19.51 8.09
N LEU A 98 10.45 -18.35 7.56
CA LEU A 98 11.46 -18.23 6.50
C LEU A 98 12.88 -18.07 7.04
N ALA A 99 13.09 -18.06 8.36
CA ALA A 99 14.36 -17.72 9.01
C ALA A 99 14.94 -16.40 8.47
N PHE A 100 14.06 -15.40 8.26
CA PHE A 100 14.45 -14.10 7.72
C PHE A 100 15.41 -13.38 8.67
N ASP A 101 16.24 -12.47 8.13
CA ASP A 101 17.19 -11.70 8.93
C ASP A 101 16.47 -10.96 10.08
N LYS A 102 17.00 -11.09 11.31
CA LYS A 102 16.36 -10.54 12.52
C LYS A 102 16.36 -9.01 12.54
N GLY A 103 17.43 -8.37 12.08
CA GLY A 103 17.54 -6.91 12.05
C GLY A 103 16.56 -6.32 11.06
N LYS A 104 16.51 -6.86 9.84
CA LYS A 104 15.53 -6.46 8.80
C LYS A 104 14.11 -6.75 9.25
N THR A 105 13.85 -7.87 9.91
CA THR A 105 12.52 -8.20 10.45
C THR A 105 12.03 -7.11 11.41
N ILE A 106 12.85 -6.60 12.30
CA ILE A 106 12.46 -5.54 13.23
C ILE A 106 12.01 -4.31 12.48
N GLU A 107 12.75 -3.86 11.46
CA GLU A 107 12.37 -2.68 10.67
C GLU A 107 11.10 -2.94 9.86
N ILE A 108 10.96 -4.08 9.19
CA ILE A 108 9.76 -4.45 8.44
C ILE A 108 8.51 -4.39 9.35
N LEU A 109 8.58 -5.00 10.53
CA LEU A 109 7.47 -5.00 11.47
C LEU A 109 7.15 -3.59 11.98
N SER A 110 8.17 -2.75 12.19
CA SER A 110 7.98 -1.35 12.59
C SER A 110 7.35 -0.51 11.48
N ILE A 111 7.64 -0.79 10.22
CA ILE A 111 6.99 -0.16 9.06
C ILE A 111 5.52 -0.56 9.02
N ILE A 112 5.20 -1.85 9.10
CA ILE A 112 3.82 -2.38 9.09
C ILE A 112 3.02 -1.77 10.25
N ASP A 113 3.63 -1.65 11.43
CA ASP A 113 3.04 -1.09 12.65
C ASP A 113 2.84 0.44 12.58
N GLY A 114 2.18 0.92 11.61
CA GLY A 114 1.89 2.36 11.44
C GLY A 114 2.00 2.82 9.99
N HIS A 115 1.94 1.89 9.03
CA HIS A 115 1.99 2.26 7.62
C HIS A 115 0.83 3.20 7.24
N ASP A 116 -0.33 3.03 7.87
CA ASP A 116 -1.54 3.84 7.66
C ASP A 116 -1.72 4.94 8.72
N THR A 117 -1.39 4.66 9.99
CA THR A 117 -1.73 5.57 11.11
C THR A 117 -0.61 6.54 11.48
N ARG A 118 0.65 6.18 11.27
CA ARG A 118 1.80 7.05 11.54
C ARG A 118 2.02 8.02 10.38
N LYS A 119 1.96 9.34 10.67
CA LYS A 119 2.14 10.39 9.66
C LYS A 119 3.56 10.44 9.13
N GLU A 120 4.56 10.51 10.03
CA GLU A 120 5.95 10.64 9.64
C GLU A 120 6.63 9.29 9.44
N PRO A 121 7.34 9.07 8.33
CA PRO A 121 8.07 7.83 8.10
C PRO A 121 9.29 7.72 9.02
N LEU A 122 9.59 6.50 9.48
CA LEU A 122 10.71 6.21 10.39
C LEU A 122 12.08 6.20 9.67
N SER A 123 12.09 5.87 8.40
CA SER A 123 13.31 5.69 7.60
C SER A 123 13.02 5.96 6.12
N LEU A 124 14.07 5.93 5.29
CA LEU A 124 13.91 5.94 3.84
C LEU A 124 13.11 4.72 3.36
N ASN A 125 13.33 3.55 3.95
CA ASN A 125 12.58 2.34 3.59
C ASN A 125 11.09 2.50 3.88
N ASP A 126 10.71 3.01 5.06
CA ASP A 126 9.31 3.31 5.43
C ASP A 126 8.68 4.35 4.49
N ARG A 127 9.45 5.37 4.11
CA ARG A 127 9.01 6.39 3.15
C ARG A 127 8.62 5.78 1.81
N LEU A 128 9.46 4.89 1.27
CA LEU A 128 9.18 4.23 0.00
C LEU A 128 8.01 3.25 0.08
N VAL A 129 7.83 2.57 1.21
CA VAL A 129 6.65 1.71 1.44
C VAL A 129 5.36 2.53 1.45
N LYS A 130 5.33 3.64 2.19
CA LYS A 130 4.16 4.53 2.26
C LYS A 130 3.82 5.17 0.91
N ASP A 131 4.83 5.55 0.14
CA ASP A 131 4.65 6.08 -1.21
C ASP A 131 4.09 5.01 -2.14
N ALA A 132 4.68 3.82 -2.15
CA ALA A 132 4.26 2.72 -3.01
C ALA A 132 2.82 2.25 -2.72
N ASP A 133 2.45 2.15 -1.44
CA ASP A 133 1.09 1.84 -1.01
C ASP A 133 0.07 2.82 -1.60
N LYS A 134 0.32 4.12 -1.48
CA LYS A 134 -0.63 5.15 -1.91
C LYS A 134 -0.74 5.27 -3.43
N LEU A 135 0.32 4.96 -4.18
CA LEU A 135 0.33 5.06 -5.64
C LEU A 135 -0.75 4.22 -6.33
N TRP A 136 -1.13 3.07 -5.76
CA TRP A 136 -2.26 2.28 -6.23
C TRP A 136 -3.54 3.08 -6.43
N ARG A 137 -3.83 4.03 -5.52
CA ARG A 137 -5.06 4.83 -5.52
C ARG A 137 -5.20 5.71 -6.76
N PHE A 138 -4.09 6.03 -7.42
CA PHE A 138 -4.01 6.89 -8.60
C PHE A 138 -4.11 6.12 -9.92
N THR A 139 -4.06 4.79 -9.88
CA THR A 139 -4.16 3.97 -11.09
C THR A 139 -5.55 4.05 -11.73
N PRO A 140 -5.66 3.94 -13.08
CA PRO A 140 -6.96 3.95 -13.77
C PRO A 140 -7.94 2.92 -13.21
N TYR A 141 -7.45 1.75 -12.85
CA TYR A 141 -8.29 0.70 -12.28
C TYR A 141 -8.87 1.13 -10.92
N CYS A 142 -8.04 1.61 -10.01
CA CYS A 142 -8.51 2.01 -8.68
C CYS A 142 -9.44 3.22 -8.77
N VAL A 143 -9.11 4.24 -9.55
CA VAL A 143 -9.97 5.42 -9.77
C VAL A 143 -11.36 5.00 -10.24
N ARG A 144 -11.45 4.08 -11.23
CA ARG A 144 -12.71 3.58 -11.79
C ARG A 144 -13.62 2.92 -10.76
N ILE A 145 -13.07 2.22 -9.77
CA ILE A 145 -13.87 1.52 -8.75
C ILE A 145 -14.09 2.36 -7.51
N ALA A 146 -13.07 3.12 -7.08
CA ALA A 146 -13.08 3.82 -5.80
C ALA A 146 -14.04 5.02 -5.77
N HIS A 147 -14.17 5.79 -6.86
CA HIS A 147 -15.11 6.90 -6.89
C HIS A 147 -16.55 6.45 -6.58
N ARG A 148 -16.99 5.33 -7.18
CA ARG A 148 -18.33 4.76 -6.91
C ARG A 148 -18.43 4.21 -5.49
N HIS A 149 -17.39 3.55 -5.02
CA HIS A 149 -17.36 2.96 -3.68
C HIS A 149 -17.53 4.03 -2.60
N PHE A 150 -16.91 5.20 -2.78
CA PHE A 150 -16.97 6.32 -1.85
C PHE A 150 -18.06 7.34 -2.15
N GLY A 151 -18.86 7.14 -3.20
CA GLY A 151 -19.98 8.02 -3.55
C GLY A 151 -19.58 9.34 -4.20
N PHE A 152 -18.43 9.40 -4.85
CA PHE A 152 -17.99 10.57 -5.62
C PHE A 152 -18.41 10.47 -7.09
N GLU A 153 -18.69 11.61 -7.70
CA GLU A 153 -18.61 11.72 -9.15
C GLU A 153 -17.16 11.55 -9.63
N LEU A 154 -16.97 10.93 -10.80
CA LEU A 154 -15.62 10.56 -11.29
C LEU A 154 -14.66 11.77 -11.35
N LYS A 155 -15.14 12.90 -11.89
CA LYS A 155 -14.32 14.13 -12.01
C LYS A 155 -13.95 14.69 -10.63
N GLU A 156 -14.88 14.69 -9.69
CA GLU A 156 -14.66 15.14 -8.31
C GLU A 156 -13.62 14.27 -7.61
N TYR A 157 -13.69 12.94 -7.78
CA TYR A 157 -12.72 12.03 -7.18
C TYR A 157 -11.31 12.23 -7.74
N ILE A 158 -11.19 12.47 -9.05
CA ILE A 158 -9.92 12.78 -9.70
C ILE A 158 -9.33 14.09 -9.15
N THR A 159 -10.13 15.16 -9.05
CA THR A 159 -9.71 16.43 -8.46
C THR A 159 -9.29 16.25 -7.00
N TRP A 160 -10.08 15.50 -6.24
CA TRP A 160 -9.77 15.16 -4.84
C TRP A 160 -8.43 14.44 -4.70
N LEU A 161 -8.07 13.52 -5.60
CA LEU A 161 -6.76 12.86 -5.62
C LEU A 161 -5.63 13.84 -5.99
N GLU A 162 -5.83 14.72 -6.99
CA GLU A 162 -4.82 15.70 -7.41
C GLU A 162 -4.38 16.60 -6.27
N GLU A 163 -5.32 17.12 -5.49
CA GLU A 163 -5.07 18.00 -4.34
C GLU A 163 -4.21 17.32 -3.26
N ARG A 164 -4.17 15.99 -3.23
CA ARG A 164 -3.47 15.21 -2.20
C ARG A 164 -2.08 14.74 -2.59
N ILE A 165 -1.66 14.95 -3.83
CA ILE A 165 -0.35 14.49 -4.28
C ILE A 165 0.77 15.11 -3.44
N GLU A 166 0.71 16.41 -3.14
CA GLU A 166 1.76 17.08 -2.38
C GLU A 166 1.80 16.66 -0.91
N GLU A 167 0.64 16.38 -0.32
CA GLU A 167 0.50 15.98 1.07
C GLU A 167 0.83 14.50 1.31
N TRP A 168 0.41 13.62 0.38
CA TRP A 168 0.43 12.18 0.61
C TRP A 168 1.77 11.53 0.29
N PHE A 169 2.54 12.11 -0.64
CA PHE A 169 3.79 11.52 -1.10
C PHE A 169 5.01 12.25 -0.55
N PHE A 170 5.95 11.47 -0.09
CA PHE A 170 7.19 11.96 0.51
C PHE A 170 8.28 12.20 -0.51
N THR A 171 8.29 11.44 -1.62
CA THR A 171 9.35 11.50 -2.63
C THR A 171 8.90 12.19 -3.90
N PRO A 172 9.78 12.99 -4.56
CA PRO A 172 9.44 13.64 -5.82
C PRO A 172 9.09 12.65 -6.94
N GLU A 173 9.72 11.47 -6.95
CA GLU A 173 9.46 10.42 -7.92
C GLU A 173 8.07 9.81 -7.72
N ALA A 174 7.64 9.58 -6.46
CA ALA A 174 6.29 9.11 -6.20
C ALA A 174 5.24 10.15 -6.60
N LYS A 175 5.48 11.44 -6.36
CA LYS A 175 4.61 12.53 -6.84
C LYS A 175 4.51 12.54 -8.36
N ALA A 176 5.62 12.36 -9.06
CA ALA A 176 5.63 12.27 -10.52
C ALA A 176 4.86 11.05 -11.02
N MET A 177 5.06 9.87 -10.42
CA MET A 177 4.32 8.65 -10.75
C MET A 177 2.82 8.79 -10.47
N ALA A 178 2.43 9.46 -9.39
CA ALA A 178 1.02 9.73 -9.08
C ALA A 178 0.36 10.60 -10.15
N ARG A 179 1.03 11.67 -10.59
CA ARG A 179 0.55 12.54 -11.68
C ARG A 179 0.42 11.78 -13.00
N GLU A 180 1.42 10.96 -13.35
CA GLU A 180 1.40 10.12 -14.54
C GLU A 180 0.21 9.15 -14.51
N ALA A 181 0.05 8.40 -13.42
CA ALA A 181 -1.05 7.44 -13.27
C ALA A 181 -2.43 8.12 -13.33
N LEU A 182 -2.56 9.29 -12.72
CA LEU A 182 -3.82 10.04 -12.73
C LEU A 182 -4.13 10.63 -14.12
N ASN A 183 -3.12 11.06 -14.89
CA ASN A 183 -3.30 11.49 -16.27
C ASN A 183 -3.78 10.31 -17.14
N GLN A 184 -3.19 9.13 -16.98
CA GLN A 184 -3.69 7.91 -17.65
C GLN A 184 -5.14 7.59 -17.26
N ALA A 185 -5.51 7.78 -15.98
CA ALA A 185 -6.88 7.60 -15.53
C ALA A 185 -7.85 8.61 -16.20
N LYS A 186 -7.45 9.88 -16.33
CA LYS A 186 -8.23 10.90 -17.03
C LYS A 186 -8.44 10.54 -18.51
N GLU A 187 -7.39 10.15 -19.20
CA GLU A 187 -7.46 9.75 -20.62
C GLU A 187 -8.41 8.56 -20.81
N GLN A 188 -8.27 7.52 -20.00
CA GLN A 188 -9.06 6.28 -20.16
C GLN A 188 -10.52 6.39 -19.69
N LEU A 189 -10.78 7.21 -18.68
CA LEU A 189 -12.09 7.23 -18.01
C LEU A 189 -12.95 8.44 -18.34
N LEU A 190 -12.35 9.58 -18.68
CA LEU A 190 -13.09 10.79 -19.05
C LEU A 190 -13.23 10.98 -20.56
N ASN A 191 -12.31 10.38 -21.36
CA ASN A 191 -12.31 10.43 -22.81
C ASN A 191 -12.27 9.01 -23.41
N PRO A 192 -13.26 8.13 -23.11
CA PRO A 192 -13.31 6.82 -23.73
C PRO A 192 -13.54 7.02 -25.25
N HIS A 193 -12.60 6.48 -26.05
CA HIS A 193 -12.72 6.44 -27.53
C HIS A 193 -13.82 5.49 -27.98
#